data_9d62fb71709427b8d4eefa2f5d6ead06
#
_entry.id   9d62fb71709427b8d4eefa2f5d6ead06
#
_cell.length_a   1.000
_cell.length_b   1.000
_cell.length_c   1.000
_cell.angle_alpha   90.00
_cell.angle_beta   90.00
_cell.angle_gamma   90.00
#
_symmetry.space_group_name_H-M   'P 1'
#
loop_
_entity.id
_entity.type
_entity.pdbx_description
1 polymer ?
#
loop_
_entity_poly.entity_id
_entity_poly.type
_entity_poly.pdbx_seq_one_letter_code
_entity_poly.pdbx_strand_id
1 'polypeptide(L)'
;MKKLFATILAFLLFLAQVPVIAEPSAINCKVAEINTYGHAVLDITDEDFYKAGFALGDIVTVTAGSYTGDMPCFNGYYVDREATLVYINPFVGSITLGVNYGSFVNLSGVGKGDAVTIAMKEKGGVLDIQEVNNLVYSDERADFASDEVFANFRPVVEGKLYRSVSPVDNRIKRARTADNLIREAGVQTVMNMVNTDEEIVELMAADDYDSPYYRELYEAGKVIALEMSIDYTVKAFVEGLVEGFTFLSEGETPFLVHCLEGKDRTGFAIMTLEALMGWSEEQIVADYMKTYSNFYGIEPGTDRYDLIMEKNIEEMLRYMEALQADTSTSETDLKTAAEAFLRENGMAEEALKRLEAKLASE
;
A
#
# COMPACT_ATOMS: atom_id res chain seq x y z
N MET A 1 20.28 1.08 -83.46
CA MET A 1 20.92 0.07 -82.62
C MET A 1 21.11 0.67 -81.25
N LYS A 2 20.16 0.45 -80.33
CA LYS A 2 20.25 0.95 -78.97
C LYS A 2 20.26 -0.30 -78.06
N LYS A 3 21.37 -0.49 -77.36
CA LYS A 3 21.55 -1.59 -76.40
C LYS A 3 20.85 -1.20 -75.11
N LEU A 4 19.87 -2.03 -74.70
CA LEU A 4 19.15 -1.92 -73.41
C LEU A 4 20.00 -2.62 -72.38
N PHE A 5 20.48 -1.87 -71.32
CA PHE A 5 21.13 -2.44 -70.18
C PHE A 5 20.03 -2.68 -69.13
N ALA A 6 19.76 -3.94 -68.78
CA ALA A 6 18.90 -4.34 -67.68
C ALA A 6 19.78 -4.45 -66.44
N THR A 7 19.60 -3.53 -65.48
CA THR A 7 20.22 -3.59 -64.18
C THR A 7 19.25 -4.41 -63.23
N ILE A 8 19.69 -5.61 -62.86
CA ILE A 8 19.02 -6.42 -61.87
C ILE A 8 19.42 -5.90 -60.49
N LEU A 9 18.47 -5.26 -59.78
CA LEU A 9 18.65 -4.85 -58.42
C LEU A 9 18.34 -6.03 -57.47
N ALA A 10 19.36 -6.67 -56.93
CA ALA A 10 19.21 -7.74 -55.94
C ALA A 10 18.88 -7.09 -54.60
N PHE A 11 17.63 -7.20 -54.15
CA PHE A 11 17.17 -6.85 -52.80
C PHE A 11 17.64 -7.97 -51.87
N LEU A 12 18.74 -7.75 -51.15
CA LEU A 12 19.12 -8.58 -50.00
C LEU A 12 18.14 -8.31 -48.85
N LEU A 13 17.17 -9.18 -48.66
CA LEU A 13 16.36 -9.26 -47.43
C LEU A 13 17.29 -9.72 -46.31
N PHE A 14 17.80 -8.76 -45.52
CA PHE A 14 18.31 -9.07 -44.18
C PHE A 14 17.09 -9.41 -43.31
N LEU A 15 16.77 -10.70 -43.20
CA LEU A 15 15.95 -11.20 -42.09
C LEU A 15 16.76 -10.97 -40.84
N ALA A 16 16.44 -9.89 -40.08
CA ALA A 16 16.89 -9.74 -38.74
C ALA A 16 16.30 -10.97 -37.96
N GLN A 17 17.17 -11.89 -37.59
CA GLN A 17 16.84 -12.94 -36.69
C GLN A 17 16.53 -12.27 -35.36
N VAL A 18 15.25 -12.10 -35.04
CA VAL A 18 14.82 -11.82 -33.67
C VAL A 18 15.35 -12.99 -32.83
N PRO A 19 16.18 -12.76 -31.83
CA PRO A 19 16.64 -13.85 -30.98
C PRO A 19 15.38 -14.49 -30.37
N VAL A 20 15.14 -15.76 -30.71
CA VAL A 20 14.16 -16.59 -30.01
C VAL A 20 14.74 -16.73 -28.60
N ILE A 21 14.22 -15.94 -27.67
CA ILE A 21 14.48 -16.15 -26.24
C ILE A 21 13.87 -17.51 -25.95
N ALA A 22 14.73 -18.51 -25.71
CA ALA A 22 14.26 -19.83 -25.34
C ALA A 22 13.37 -19.66 -24.09
N GLU A 23 12.20 -20.30 -24.13
CA GLU A 23 11.36 -20.33 -22.93
C GLU A 23 12.18 -20.87 -21.76
N PRO A 24 12.03 -20.27 -20.55
CA PRO A 24 12.81 -20.70 -19.40
C PRO A 24 12.57 -22.18 -19.13
N SER A 25 13.69 -22.91 -18.97
CA SER A 25 13.63 -24.31 -18.59
C SER A 25 13.11 -24.41 -17.15
N ALA A 26 12.32 -25.43 -16.85
CA ALA A 26 11.86 -25.66 -15.48
C ALA A 26 13.05 -25.76 -14.51
N ILE A 27 12.93 -25.12 -13.34
CA ILE A 27 13.86 -25.24 -12.23
C ILE A 27 13.45 -26.45 -11.39
N ASN A 28 14.44 -27.32 -11.11
CA ASN A 28 14.30 -28.38 -10.11
C ASN A 28 15.19 -28.04 -8.92
N CYS A 29 14.60 -27.90 -7.75
CA CYS A 29 15.26 -27.53 -6.51
C CYS A 29 14.68 -28.32 -5.34
N LYS A 30 15.06 -27.99 -4.11
CA LYS A 30 14.57 -28.62 -2.89
C LYS A 30 14.19 -27.58 -1.85
N VAL A 31 13.37 -27.99 -0.89
CA VAL A 31 13.12 -27.23 0.30
C VAL A 31 14.37 -27.22 1.18
N ALA A 32 15.01 -26.08 1.38
CA ALA A 32 16.16 -25.88 2.24
C ALA A 32 15.75 -25.84 3.73
N GLU A 33 14.66 -25.13 4.02
CA GLU A 33 14.09 -25.02 5.36
C GLU A 33 12.61 -24.67 5.34
N ILE A 34 11.96 -24.87 6.47
CA ILE A 34 10.60 -24.33 6.73
C ILE A 34 10.76 -23.19 7.73
N ASN A 35 10.30 -22.00 7.39
CA ASN A 35 10.36 -20.85 8.27
C ASN A 35 9.28 -20.89 9.37
N THR A 36 9.32 -19.93 10.29
CA THR A 36 8.39 -19.85 11.44
C THR A 36 6.91 -19.66 11.04
N TYR A 37 6.65 -19.21 9.81
CA TYR A 37 5.30 -19.04 9.28
C TYR A 37 4.78 -20.27 8.52
N GLY A 38 5.58 -21.33 8.43
CA GLY A 38 5.22 -22.52 7.67
C GLY A 38 5.37 -22.36 6.15
N HIS A 39 6.23 -21.46 5.71
CA HIS A 39 6.57 -21.30 4.29
C HIS A 39 7.82 -22.10 3.95
N ALA A 40 7.92 -22.60 2.71
CA ALA A 40 9.04 -23.41 2.25
C ALA A 40 10.09 -22.53 1.55
N VAL A 41 11.24 -22.32 2.21
CA VAL A 41 12.41 -21.66 1.61
C VAL A 41 13.18 -22.67 0.77
N LEU A 42 13.50 -22.28 -0.48
CA LEU A 42 14.15 -23.17 -1.45
C LEU A 42 15.69 -23.08 -1.39
N ASP A 43 16.38 -24.10 -1.89
CA ASP A 43 17.83 -24.18 -1.97
C ASP A 43 18.42 -23.49 -3.23
N ILE A 44 17.70 -22.51 -3.76
CA ILE A 44 18.12 -21.66 -4.87
C ILE A 44 18.06 -20.18 -4.46
N THR A 45 18.91 -19.37 -5.07
CA THR A 45 18.91 -17.92 -4.88
C THR A 45 18.02 -17.20 -5.89
N ASP A 46 17.70 -15.95 -5.61
CA ASP A 46 17.04 -15.04 -6.57
C ASP A 46 17.89 -14.89 -7.85
N GLU A 47 19.24 -14.83 -7.70
CA GLU A 47 20.16 -14.76 -8.84
C GLU A 47 20.05 -16.01 -9.75
N ASP A 48 19.96 -17.20 -9.16
CA ASP A 48 19.76 -18.45 -9.90
C ASP A 48 18.41 -18.47 -10.61
N PHE A 49 17.36 -17.97 -9.93
CA PHE A 49 16.02 -17.84 -10.46
C PHE A 49 15.96 -16.90 -11.67
N TYR A 50 16.58 -15.71 -11.55
CA TYR A 50 16.67 -14.76 -12.68
C TYR A 50 17.53 -15.27 -13.84
N LYS A 51 18.65 -15.97 -13.56
CA LYS A 51 19.49 -16.59 -14.59
C LYS A 51 18.77 -17.70 -15.37
N ALA A 52 17.84 -18.39 -14.73
CA ALA A 52 16.99 -19.38 -15.39
C ALA A 52 15.88 -18.77 -16.27
N GLY A 53 15.78 -17.44 -16.29
CA GLY A 53 14.84 -16.70 -17.17
C GLY A 53 13.50 -16.35 -16.50
N PHE A 54 13.35 -16.59 -15.19
CA PHE A 54 12.19 -16.14 -14.42
C PHE A 54 12.38 -14.70 -13.95
N ALA A 55 11.28 -14.01 -13.63
CA ALA A 55 11.32 -12.64 -13.13
C ALA A 55 10.13 -12.34 -12.21
N LEU A 56 10.19 -11.18 -11.53
CA LEU A 56 9.04 -10.61 -10.85
C LEU A 56 7.91 -10.35 -11.85
N GLY A 57 6.67 -10.60 -11.43
CA GLY A 57 5.49 -10.48 -12.26
C GLY A 57 5.21 -11.68 -13.17
N ASP A 58 6.06 -12.70 -13.20
CA ASP A 58 5.76 -13.97 -13.90
C ASP A 58 4.73 -14.79 -13.13
N ILE A 59 3.95 -15.61 -13.84
CA ILE A 59 3.16 -16.69 -13.27
C ILE A 59 3.90 -18.00 -13.55
N VAL A 60 4.09 -18.82 -12.52
CA VAL A 60 4.77 -20.10 -12.60
C VAL A 60 3.87 -21.23 -12.09
N THR A 61 3.98 -22.42 -12.69
CA THR A 61 3.39 -23.64 -12.14
C THR A 61 4.38 -24.28 -11.19
N VAL A 62 4.00 -24.43 -9.93
CA VAL A 62 4.80 -25.04 -8.88
C VAL A 62 4.25 -26.42 -8.56
N THR A 63 5.17 -27.43 -8.48
CA THR A 63 4.86 -28.78 -7.96
C THR A 63 5.74 -29.05 -6.75
N ALA A 64 5.12 -29.28 -5.59
CA ALA A 64 5.80 -29.52 -4.34
C ALA A 64 4.92 -30.36 -3.39
N GLY A 65 5.37 -31.55 -3.02
CA GLY A 65 4.56 -32.47 -2.20
C GLY A 65 3.25 -32.86 -2.88
N SER A 66 2.13 -32.60 -2.20
CA SER A 66 0.78 -32.82 -2.75
C SER A 66 0.24 -31.61 -3.53
N TYR A 67 0.95 -30.48 -3.54
CA TYR A 67 0.54 -29.27 -4.24
C TYR A 67 1.02 -29.26 -5.69
N THR A 68 0.12 -28.92 -6.60
CA THR A 68 0.45 -28.47 -7.95
C THR A 68 -0.51 -27.35 -8.31
N GLY A 69 0.02 -26.15 -8.59
CA GLY A 69 -0.78 -24.97 -8.90
C GLY A 69 0.04 -23.83 -9.44
N ASP A 70 -0.65 -22.84 -9.99
CA ASP A 70 -0.04 -21.63 -10.52
C ASP A 70 0.16 -20.61 -9.40
N MET A 71 1.34 -19.98 -9.38
CA MET A 71 1.74 -18.98 -8.40
C MET A 71 2.34 -17.77 -9.09
N PRO A 72 1.94 -16.54 -8.70
CA PRO A 72 2.63 -15.33 -9.11
C PRO A 72 3.97 -15.19 -8.40
N CYS A 73 4.94 -14.57 -9.07
CA CYS A 73 6.28 -14.27 -8.56
C CYS A 73 6.35 -12.81 -8.12
N PHE A 74 6.46 -12.55 -6.81
CA PHE A 74 6.48 -11.22 -6.25
C PHE A 74 7.60 -11.02 -5.23
N ASN A 75 8.02 -9.76 -5.01
CA ASN A 75 8.93 -9.38 -3.91
C ASN A 75 8.18 -8.88 -2.66
N GLY A 76 6.89 -9.10 -2.60
CA GLY A 76 5.98 -8.82 -1.48
C GLY A 76 4.78 -9.76 -1.52
N TYR A 77 3.89 -9.67 -0.54
CA TYR A 77 2.71 -10.52 -0.47
C TYR A 77 1.51 -9.85 -1.19
N TYR A 78 1.66 -9.60 -2.50
CA TYR A 78 0.69 -8.90 -3.36
C TYR A 78 -0.38 -9.84 -3.94
N VAL A 79 -0.89 -10.71 -3.10
CA VAL A 79 -1.96 -11.68 -3.41
C VAL A 79 -3.04 -11.62 -2.33
N ASP A 80 -4.24 -12.04 -2.67
CA ASP A 80 -5.35 -12.12 -1.74
C ASP A 80 -5.01 -12.99 -0.52
N ARG A 81 -5.77 -12.81 0.56
CA ARG A 81 -5.64 -13.64 1.75
C ARG A 81 -5.83 -15.12 1.40
N GLU A 82 -4.99 -15.98 1.96
CA GLU A 82 -4.93 -17.43 1.69
C GLU A 82 -4.48 -17.83 0.28
N ALA A 83 -4.17 -16.88 -0.61
CA ALA A 83 -3.61 -17.18 -1.92
C ALA A 83 -2.11 -17.51 -1.82
N THR A 84 -1.63 -18.33 -2.77
CA THR A 84 -0.24 -18.78 -2.87
C THR A 84 0.60 -17.84 -3.72
N LEU A 85 1.91 -17.75 -3.42
CA LEU A 85 2.88 -16.98 -4.20
C LEU A 85 4.28 -17.59 -4.13
N VAL A 86 5.10 -17.27 -5.13
CA VAL A 86 6.56 -17.37 -5.04
C VAL A 86 7.08 -16.03 -4.55
N TYR A 87 7.52 -15.97 -3.30
CA TYR A 87 8.11 -14.78 -2.70
C TYR A 87 9.61 -14.74 -2.97
N ILE A 88 10.04 -13.73 -3.72
CA ILE A 88 11.45 -13.45 -3.99
C ILE A 88 11.90 -12.40 -2.98
N ASN A 89 12.62 -12.84 -1.95
CA ASN A 89 13.01 -11.96 -0.84
C ASN A 89 14.17 -11.05 -1.25
N PRO A 90 13.95 -9.74 -1.41
CA PRO A 90 14.97 -8.81 -1.90
C PRO A 90 16.08 -8.52 -0.87
N PHE A 91 15.89 -8.87 0.41
CA PHE A 91 16.85 -8.57 1.48
C PHE A 91 17.90 -9.67 1.67
N VAL A 92 17.54 -10.93 1.37
CA VAL A 92 18.43 -12.09 1.58
C VAL A 92 18.60 -12.95 0.35
N GLY A 93 17.99 -12.55 -0.79
CA GLY A 93 18.15 -13.25 -2.07
C GLY A 93 17.60 -14.69 -2.07
N SER A 94 16.58 -15.00 -1.27
CA SER A 94 16.00 -16.34 -1.19
C SER A 94 14.66 -16.44 -1.93
N ILE A 95 14.35 -17.63 -2.42
CA ILE A 95 13.07 -17.97 -3.02
C ILE A 95 12.24 -18.76 -2.01
N THR A 96 11.00 -18.32 -1.77
CA THR A 96 10.12 -18.94 -0.77
C THR A 96 8.75 -19.23 -1.39
N LEU A 97 8.23 -20.44 -1.19
CA LEU A 97 6.84 -20.76 -1.51
C LEU A 97 5.98 -20.41 -0.29
N GLY A 98 5.08 -19.47 -0.46
CA GLY A 98 4.28 -18.91 0.62
C GLY A 98 2.78 -18.97 0.38
N VAL A 99 2.03 -18.70 1.46
CA VAL A 99 0.57 -18.45 1.45
C VAL A 99 0.34 -17.17 2.24
N ASN A 100 -0.33 -16.21 1.65
CA ASN A 100 -0.63 -14.96 2.34
C ASN A 100 -1.58 -15.23 3.54
N TYR A 101 -1.14 -14.89 4.77
CA TYR A 101 -1.83 -15.25 6.03
C TYR A 101 -2.11 -16.76 6.21
N GLY A 102 -1.25 -17.64 5.66
CA GLY A 102 -1.43 -19.08 5.75
C GLY A 102 -0.09 -19.84 5.83
N SER A 103 -0.15 -21.17 5.75
CA SER A 103 1.01 -22.05 5.79
C SER A 103 1.08 -22.91 4.53
N PHE A 104 2.15 -22.76 3.76
CA PHE A 104 2.37 -23.56 2.57
C PHE A 104 2.62 -25.05 2.92
N VAL A 105 3.25 -25.31 4.05
CA VAL A 105 3.46 -26.68 4.54
C VAL A 105 2.14 -27.40 4.82
N ASN A 106 1.19 -26.69 5.44
CA ASN A 106 -0.14 -27.27 5.69
C ASN A 106 -0.89 -27.58 4.39
N LEU A 107 -0.68 -26.78 3.34
CA LEU A 107 -1.30 -26.94 2.04
C LEU A 107 -0.65 -28.08 1.22
N SER A 108 0.68 -28.19 1.25
CA SER A 108 1.47 -29.06 0.35
C SER A 108 2.01 -30.33 1.00
N GLY A 109 2.12 -30.33 2.34
CA GLY A 109 2.74 -31.43 3.09
C GLY A 109 4.27 -31.54 2.94
N VAL A 110 4.94 -30.53 2.33
CA VAL A 110 6.40 -30.59 2.11
C VAL A 110 7.18 -30.41 3.41
N GLY A 111 8.34 -31.05 3.45
CA GLY A 111 9.34 -30.91 4.49
C GLY A 111 10.71 -30.56 3.91
N LYS A 112 11.68 -30.31 4.81
CA LYS A 112 13.07 -30.07 4.42
C LYS A 112 13.63 -31.21 3.60
N GLY A 113 14.22 -30.90 2.44
CA GLY A 113 14.85 -31.85 1.51
C GLY A 113 13.90 -32.35 0.41
N ASP A 114 12.60 -32.07 0.50
CA ASP A 114 11.63 -32.47 -0.53
C ASP A 114 11.86 -31.73 -1.85
N ALA A 115 11.59 -32.42 -2.95
CA ALA A 115 11.77 -31.89 -4.29
C ALA A 115 10.68 -30.86 -4.63
N VAL A 116 11.09 -29.82 -5.34
CA VAL A 116 10.22 -28.77 -5.90
C VAL A 116 10.57 -28.59 -7.37
N THR A 117 9.53 -28.48 -8.20
CA THR A 117 9.66 -28.09 -9.61
C THR A 117 8.91 -26.79 -9.83
N ILE A 118 9.58 -25.83 -10.50
CA ILE A 118 9.00 -24.52 -10.91
C ILE A 118 9.10 -24.45 -12.43
N ALA A 119 7.97 -24.33 -13.12
CA ALA A 119 7.91 -24.20 -14.57
C ALA A 119 7.23 -22.88 -14.95
N MET A 120 7.69 -22.23 -16.04
CA MET A 120 7.03 -21.03 -16.55
C MET A 120 5.61 -21.37 -17.01
N LYS A 121 4.65 -20.60 -16.53
CA LYS A 121 3.26 -20.63 -16.99
C LYS A 121 2.98 -19.46 -17.92
N GLU A 122 3.32 -18.24 -17.46
CA GLU A 122 3.07 -17.02 -18.20
C GLU A 122 4.10 -15.97 -17.85
N LYS A 123 4.78 -15.42 -18.85
CA LYS A 123 5.80 -14.39 -18.68
C LYS A 123 5.13 -13.04 -18.47
N GLY A 124 5.43 -12.39 -17.33
CA GLY A 124 4.89 -11.07 -17.00
C GLY A 124 3.37 -11.03 -16.79
N GLY A 125 2.72 -12.18 -16.53
CA GLY A 125 1.26 -12.28 -16.46
C GLY A 125 0.61 -11.46 -15.34
N VAL A 126 1.41 -11.00 -14.35
CA VAL A 126 0.98 -10.11 -13.24
C VAL A 126 2.02 -8.99 -13.00
N LEU A 127 2.72 -8.58 -14.05
CA LEU A 127 3.75 -7.53 -13.94
C LEU A 127 3.16 -6.19 -13.52
N ASP A 128 1.96 -5.88 -13.95
CA ASP A 128 1.18 -4.71 -13.58
C ASP A 128 0.96 -4.63 -12.05
N ILE A 129 0.54 -5.74 -11.42
CA ILE A 129 0.38 -5.85 -9.96
C ILE A 129 1.73 -5.66 -9.26
N GLN A 130 2.80 -6.28 -9.76
CA GLN A 130 4.15 -6.08 -9.23
C GLN A 130 4.57 -4.61 -9.29
N GLU A 131 4.34 -3.94 -10.40
CA GLU A 131 4.73 -2.55 -10.60
C GLU A 131 3.95 -1.56 -9.73
N VAL A 132 2.65 -1.77 -9.52
CA VAL A 132 1.85 -0.87 -8.66
C VAL A 132 2.14 -1.05 -7.16
N ASN A 133 2.62 -2.22 -6.75
CA ASN A 133 2.99 -2.48 -5.36
C ASN A 133 4.47 -2.20 -5.05
N ASN A 134 5.32 -2.10 -6.07
CA ASN A 134 6.75 -1.79 -5.93
C ASN A 134 7.05 -0.36 -6.37
N LEU A 135 6.22 0.60 -5.95
CA LEU A 135 6.40 2.01 -6.25
C LEU A 135 7.55 2.60 -5.44
N VAL A 136 8.39 3.39 -6.10
CA VAL A 136 9.53 4.07 -5.49
C VAL A 136 9.37 5.57 -5.67
N TYR A 137 9.65 6.33 -4.63
CA TYR A 137 9.68 7.79 -4.65
C TYR A 137 11.05 8.31 -4.20
N SER A 138 11.36 9.56 -4.57
CA SER A 138 12.57 10.23 -4.13
C SER A 138 12.48 10.71 -2.69
N ASP A 139 13.61 10.67 -1.97
CA ASP A 139 13.76 11.29 -0.65
C ASP A 139 14.23 12.75 -0.75
N GLU A 140 14.54 13.24 -1.96
CA GLU A 140 15.10 14.58 -2.19
C GLU A 140 13.97 15.59 -2.37
N ARG A 141 13.88 16.59 -1.48
CA ARG A 141 12.88 17.66 -1.55
C ARG A 141 12.86 18.38 -2.92
N ALA A 142 14.01 18.50 -3.56
CA ALA A 142 14.15 19.21 -4.84
C ALA A 142 13.44 18.54 -6.02
N ASP A 143 13.08 17.25 -5.88
CA ASP A 143 12.37 16.50 -6.91
C ASP A 143 10.85 16.75 -6.90
N PHE A 144 10.36 17.52 -5.91
CA PHE A 144 8.94 17.80 -5.72
C PHE A 144 8.62 19.28 -5.95
N ALA A 145 7.45 19.55 -6.48
CA ALA A 145 7.00 20.89 -6.87
C ALA A 145 6.86 21.86 -5.69
N SER A 146 6.47 21.37 -4.51
CA SER A 146 6.29 22.17 -3.30
C SER A 146 6.50 21.34 -2.03
N ASP A 147 6.53 22.00 -0.87
CA ASP A 147 6.62 21.36 0.45
C ASP A 147 5.39 20.51 0.73
N GLU A 148 4.20 20.96 0.31
CA GLU A 148 2.95 20.24 0.46
C GLU A 148 2.96 18.93 -0.34
N VAL A 149 3.44 18.96 -1.59
CA VAL A 149 3.58 17.76 -2.43
C VAL A 149 4.60 16.80 -1.80
N PHE A 150 5.75 17.30 -1.36
CA PHE A 150 6.79 16.51 -0.71
C PHE A 150 6.29 15.85 0.57
N ALA A 151 5.63 16.59 1.45
CA ALA A 151 5.08 16.08 2.72
C ALA A 151 3.71 15.39 2.55
N ASN A 152 3.18 15.26 1.34
CA ASN A 152 1.81 14.80 1.10
C ASN A 152 0.79 15.52 2.00
N PHE A 153 1.09 16.78 2.32
CA PHE A 153 0.27 17.62 3.18
C PHE A 153 -0.82 18.31 2.37
N ARG A 154 -2.04 18.22 2.84
CA ARG A 154 -3.16 18.94 2.25
C ARG A 154 -4.35 19.05 3.18
N PRO A 155 -5.20 20.08 3.00
CA PRO A 155 -6.50 20.10 3.64
C PRO A 155 -7.41 19.03 3.01
N VAL A 156 -8.15 18.31 3.85
CA VAL A 156 -9.37 17.59 3.50
C VAL A 156 -10.55 18.58 3.64
N VAL A 157 -10.57 19.32 4.76
CA VAL A 157 -11.45 20.46 4.98
C VAL A 157 -10.60 21.63 5.44
N GLU A 158 -10.54 22.69 4.66
CA GLU A 158 -9.72 23.86 4.93
C GLU A 158 -10.00 24.44 6.33
N GLY A 159 -8.92 24.66 7.11
CA GLY A 159 -9.01 25.17 8.46
C GLY A 159 -9.58 24.20 9.50
N LYS A 160 -9.90 22.94 9.14
CA LYS A 160 -10.53 21.96 10.04
C LYS A 160 -9.84 20.60 10.07
N LEU A 161 -9.49 20.02 8.91
CA LEU A 161 -8.92 18.69 8.80
C LEU A 161 -7.84 18.66 7.72
N TYR A 162 -6.66 18.19 8.11
CA TYR A 162 -5.50 18.01 7.26
C TYR A 162 -5.00 16.56 7.32
N ARG A 163 -4.27 16.16 6.27
CA ARG A 163 -3.54 14.91 6.23
C ARG A 163 -2.10 15.14 5.76
N SER A 164 -1.14 14.29 6.19
CA SER A 164 0.25 14.36 5.77
C SER A 164 1.02 13.06 6.01
N VAL A 165 2.31 13.07 5.65
CA VAL A 165 3.31 12.15 6.20
C VAL A 165 3.49 12.39 7.70
N SER A 166 4.23 11.50 8.38
CA SER A 166 4.57 11.71 9.79
C SER A 166 5.39 12.99 10.00
N PRO A 167 4.95 13.90 10.89
CA PRO A 167 5.73 15.04 11.30
C PRO A 167 6.75 14.72 12.40
N VAL A 168 6.84 13.49 12.89
CA VAL A 168 7.75 13.08 13.97
C VAL A 168 8.73 12.01 13.54
N ASP A 169 8.31 11.06 12.71
CA ASP A 169 9.14 9.95 12.26
C ASP A 169 9.87 10.30 10.95
N ASN A 170 11.20 10.50 11.06
CA ASN A 170 12.02 10.97 9.94
C ASN A 170 12.59 9.85 9.06
N ARG A 171 12.11 8.60 9.17
CA ARG A 171 12.59 7.48 8.33
C ARG A 171 12.49 7.75 6.83
N ILE A 172 11.54 8.56 6.40
CA ILE A 172 11.35 8.99 5.01
C ILE A 172 11.81 10.42 4.73
N LYS A 173 12.61 11.03 5.63
CA LYS A 173 13.23 12.36 5.50
C LYS A 173 12.29 13.54 5.24
N ARG A 174 11.05 13.48 5.73
CA ARG A 174 10.01 14.49 5.46
C ARG A 174 9.42 15.13 6.71
N ALA A 175 9.79 14.62 7.91
CA ALA A 175 9.19 15.04 9.18
C ALA A 175 9.30 16.55 9.42
N ARG A 176 10.47 17.15 9.18
CA ARG A 176 10.69 18.60 9.33
C ARG A 176 9.75 19.43 8.43
N THR A 177 9.58 19.02 7.18
CA THR A 177 8.69 19.72 6.25
C THR A 177 7.25 19.63 6.71
N ALA A 178 6.82 18.43 7.12
CA ALA A 178 5.48 18.22 7.67
C ALA A 178 5.23 19.04 8.94
N ASP A 179 6.22 19.11 9.86
CA ASP A 179 6.13 19.90 11.09
C ASP A 179 5.94 21.41 10.81
N ASN A 180 6.67 21.95 9.83
CA ASN A 180 6.50 23.33 9.42
C ASN A 180 5.10 23.60 8.88
N LEU A 181 4.59 22.73 8.01
CA LEU A 181 3.27 22.87 7.38
C LEU A 181 2.13 22.76 8.39
N ILE A 182 2.20 21.82 9.35
CA ILE A 182 1.17 21.71 10.39
C ILE A 182 1.16 22.91 11.34
N ARG A 183 2.34 23.52 11.59
CA ARG A 183 2.44 24.76 12.35
C ARG A 183 1.81 25.93 11.59
N GLU A 184 2.10 26.06 10.29
CA GLU A 184 1.54 27.12 9.44
C GLU A 184 0.01 26.99 9.31
N ALA A 185 -0.50 25.76 9.22
CA ALA A 185 -1.93 25.47 9.22
C ALA A 185 -2.59 25.63 10.61
N GLY A 186 -1.80 25.85 11.68
CA GLY A 186 -2.30 26.02 13.03
C GLY A 186 -2.95 24.78 13.63
N VAL A 187 -2.51 23.56 13.24
CA VAL A 187 -3.04 22.28 13.74
C VAL A 187 -3.06 22.27 15.26
N GLN A 188 -4.16 21.84 15.87
CA GLN A 188 -4.33 21.79 17.32
C GLN A 188 -4.42 20.39 17.89
N THR A 189 -4.86 19.40 17.10
CA THR A 189 -5.01 18.02 17.57
C THR A 189 -4.52 17.04 16.50
N VAL A 190 -3.75 16.03 16.91
CA VAL A 190 -3.07 15.10 15.99
C VAL A 190 -3.46 13.65 16.30
N MET A 191 -3.85 12.90 15.28
CA MET A 191 -4.02 11.45 15.29
C MET A 191 -2.82 10.79 14.62
N ASN A 192 -1.91 10.23 15.43
CA ASN A 192 -0.75 9.47 14.99
C ASN A 192 -1.06 7.97 14.98
N MET A 193 -1.14 7.39 13.78
CA MET A 193 -1.49 5.98 13.59
C MET A 193 -0.28 5.04 13.49
N VAL A 194 0.95 5.54 13.73
CA VAL A 194 2.19 4.77 13.49
C VAL A 194 2.83 4.31 14.78
N ASN A 195 3.02 5.22 15.70
CA ASN A 195 3.95 5.07 16.81
C ASN A 195 3.21 4.85 18.14
N THR A 196 3.88 4.18 19.07
CA THR A 196 3.54 4.23 20.49
C THR A 196 4.02 5.52 21.13
N ASP A 197 3.57 5.83 22.36
CA ASP A 197 4.10 6.95 23.15
C ASP A 197 5.61 6.81 23.42
N GLU A 198 6.08 5.58 23.71
CA GLU A 198 7.48 5.28 23.94
C GLU A 198 8.33 5.57 22.70
N GLU A 199 7.87 5.13 21.52
CA GLU A 199 8.54 5.41 20.25
C GLU A 199 8.57 6.91 19.93
N ILE A 200 7.50 7.64 20.18
CA ILE A 200 7.48 9.11 20.00
C ILE A 200 8.53 9.76 20.89
N VAL A 201 8.65 9.35 22.16
CA VAL A 201 9.67 9.88 23.07
C VAL A 201 11.09 9.55 22.59
N GLU A 202 11.32 8.33 22.09
CA GLU A 202 12.61 7.92 21.52
C GLU A 202 12.95 8.74 20.26
N LEU A 203 12.00 8.93 19.35
CA LEU A 203 12.17 9.76 18.15
C LEU A 203 12.49 11.23 18.53
N MET A 204 11.79 11.78 19.50
CA MET A 204 12.06 13.14 19.98
C MET A 204 13.41 13.31 20.70
N ALA A 205 14.01 12.20 21.16
CA ALA A 205 15.35 12.20 21.80
C ALA A 205 16.49 11.98 20.79
N ALA A 206 16.19 11.66 19.53
CA ALA A 206 17.22 11.44 18.52
C ALA A 206 17.98 12.73 18.15
N ASP A 207 19.26 12.60 17.83
CA ASP A 207 20.15 13.75 17.54
C ASP A 207 19.72 14.53 16.28
N ASP A 208 19.03 13.88 15.35
CA ASP A 208 18.53 14.45 14.09
C ASP A 208 17.06 14.89 14.16
N TYR A 209 16.46 14.85 15.34
CA TYR A 209 15.09 15.30 15.54
C TYR A 209 14.94 16.81 15.32
N ASP A 210 14.06 17.19 14.40
CA ASP A 210 13.82 18.59 14.05
C ASP A 210 12.34 18.88 13.75
N SER A 211 11.45 18.58 14.72
CA SER A 211 10.01 18.81 14.64
C SER A 211 9.47 19.47 15.92
N PRO A 212 9.86 20.74 16.18
CA PRO A 212 9.56 21.41 17.44
C PRO A 212 8.06 21.63 17.67
N TYR A 213 7.26 21.87 16.63
CA TYR A 213 5.83 22.11 16.79
C TYR A 213 5.07 20.82 17.16
N TYR A 214 5.44 19.69 16.56
CA TYR A 214 4.88 18.40 16.97
C TYR A 214 5.19 18.11 18.45
N ARG A 215 6.41 18.39 18.90
CA ARG A 215 6.79 18.28 20.32
C ARG A 215 5.88 19.12 21.23
N GLU A 216 5.63 20.38 20.87
CA GLU A 216 4.73 21.27 21.63
C GLU A 216 3.32 20.66 21.74
N LEU A 217 2.79 20.11 20.65
CA LEU A 217 1.48 19.46 20.65
C LEU A 217 1.47 18.18 21.50
N TYR A 218 2.53 17.37 21.39
CA TYR A 218 2.65 16.12 22.17
C TYR A 218 2.74 16.41 23.68
N GLU A 219 3.62 17.32 24.08
CA GLU A 219 3.79 17.73 25.49
C GLU A 219 2.52 18.38 26.07
N ALA A 220 1.69 18.99 25.22
CA ALA A 220 0.41 19.57 25.60
C ALA A 220 -0.73 18.53 25.66
N GLY A 221 -0.48 17.23 25.40
CA GLY A 221 -1.48 16.19 25.37
C GLY A 221 -2.46 16.28 24.18
N LYS A 222 -2.04 16.92 23.11
CA LYS A 222 -2.83 17.15 21.87
C LYS A 222 -2.54 16.11 20.77
N VAL A 223 -1.80 15.07 21.08
CA VAL A 223 -1.47 13.96 20.17
C VAL A 223 -1.94 12.66 20.79
N ILE A 224 -2.62 11.82 20.02
CA ILE A 224 -2.89 10.42 20.36
C ILE A 224 -1.97 9.51 19.55
N ALA A 225 -1.30 8.56 20.23
CA ALA A 225 -0.40 7.56 19.66
C ALA A 225 -1.12 6.20 19.63
N LEU A 226 -1.30 5.60 18.44
CA LEU A 226 -2.21 4.44 18.27
C LEU A 226 -1.52 3.15 17.80
N GLU A 227 -0.29 3.19 17.27
CA GLU A 227 0.43 2.00 16.75
C GLU A 227 -0.47 1.04 15.94
N MET A 228 -1.22 1.59 14.99
CA MET A 228 -2.21 0.79 14.25
C MET A 228 -1.54 -0.15 13.23
N SER A 229 -2.12 -1.34 13.05
CA SER A 229 -1.78 -2.24 11.95
C SER A 229 -1.92 -1.53 10.57
N ILE A 230 -1.25 -2.06 9.54
CA ILE A 230 -1.53 -1.65 8.15
C ILE A 230 -2.80 -2.33 7.63
N ASP A 231 -3.11 -3.51 8.13
CA ASP A 231 -4.30 -4.29 7.75
C ASP A 231 -5.56 -3.72 8.42
N TYR A 232 -6.35 -2.97 7.66
CA TYR A 232 -7.59 -2.34 8.10
C TYR A 232 -8.72 -3.35 8.38
N THR A 233 -8.55 -4.62 8.01
CA THR A 233 -9.56 -5.66 8.24
C THR A 233 -9.45 -6.31 9.62
N VAL A 234 -8.36 -6.06 10.34
CA VAL A 234 -8.17 -6.61 11.67
C VAL A 234 -8.85 -5.75 12.74
N LYS A 235 -9.39 -6.41 13.74
CA LYS A 235 -10.15 -5.76 14.84
C LYS A 235 -9.34 -4.63 15.52
N ALA A 236 -8.05 -4.85 15.75
CA ALA A 236 -7.19 -3.86 16.40
C ALA A 236 -7.07 -2.55 15.60
N PHE A 237 -7.12 -2.62 14.25
CA PHE A 237 -7.14 -1.41 13.42
C PHE A 237 -8.43 -0.61 13.65
N VAL A 238 -9.57 -1.30 13.64
CA VAL A 238 -10.87 -0.64 13.79
C VAL A 238 -11.05 -0.06 15.19
N GLU A 239 -10.58 -0.77 16.23
CA GLU A 239 -10.56 -0.27 17.59
C GLU A 239 -9.70 0.99 17.73
N GLY A 240 -8.50 1.01 17.15
CA GLY A 240 -7.64 2.20 17.11
C GLY A 240 -8.26 3.36 16.31
N LEU A 241 -8.99 3.07 15.24
CA LEU A 241 -9.71 4.11 14.48
C LEU A 241 -10.79 4.80 15.33
N VAL A 242 -11.60 4.00 16.03
CA VAL A 242 -12.65 4.51 16.93
C VAL A 242 -12.05 5.31 18.09
N GLU A 243 -10.94 4.85 18.66
CA GLU A 243 -10.22 5.57 19.73
C GLU A 243 -9.69 6.91 19.20
N GLY A 244 -9.02 6.92 18.05
CA GLY A 244 -8.52 8.13 17.40
C GLY A 244 -9.62 9.13 17.07
N PHE A 245 -10.74 8.70 16.52
CA PHE A 245 -11.86 9.57 16.18
C PHE A 245 -12.58 10.09 17.43
N THR A 246 -12.65 9.28 18.50
CA THR A 246 -13.16 9.74 19.80
C THR A 246 -12.27 10.86 20.33
N PHE A 247 -10.94 10.70 20.30
CA PHE A 247 -9.99 11.73 20.71
C PHE A 247 -10.14 13.01 19.87
N LEU A 248 -10.24 12.91 18.54
CA LEU A 248 -10.49 14.09 17.68
C LEU A 248 -11.82 14.76 18.03
N SER A 249 -12.86 13.99 18.38
CA SER A 249 -14.17 14.56 18.77
C SER A 249 -14.09 15.45 20.00
N GLU A 250 -13.13 15.23 20.88
CA GLU A 250 -12.87 15.99 22.11
C GLU A 250 -11.87 17.13 21.90
N GLY A 251 -10.94 16.97 20.94
CA GLY A 251 -9.88 17.93 20.63
C GLY A 251 -10.35 19.21 19.92
N GLU A 252 -9.45 20.14 19.72
CA GLU A 252 -9.68 21.40 19.02
C GLU A 252 -9.25 21.29 17.55
N THR A 253 -10.01 21.86 16.62
CA THR A 253 -9.62 22.01 15.20
C THR A 253 -8.56 23.11 15.05
N PRO A 254 -7.71 23.09 14.00
CA PRO A 254 -7.63 22.08 12.94
C PRO A 254 -7.03 20.75 13.40
N PHE A 255 -7.49 19.65 12.83
CA PHE A 255 -6.98 18.31 13.05
C PHE A 255 -5.90 17.92 12.04
N LEU A 256 -4.95 17.09 12.46
CA LEU A 256 -4.09 16.32 11.58
C LEU A 256 -4.33 14.83 11.77
N VAL A 257 -4.51 14.11 10.66
CA VAL A 257 -4.50 12.64 10.63
C VAL A 257 -3.30 12.18 9.80
N HIS A 258 -2.41 11.38 10.39
CA HIS A 258 -1.21 10.91 9.69
C HIS A 258 -0.83 9.47 10.04
N CYS A 259 -0.13 8.83 9.09
CA CYS A 259 0.69 7.66 9.35
C CYS A 259 2.14 7.95 8.93
N LEU A 260 2.95 6.97 8.50
CA LEU A 260 4.31 7.25 8.06
C LEU A 260 4.32 8.04 6.75
N GLU A 261 3.64 7.53 5.71
CA GLU A 261 3.57 8.14 4.38
C GLU A 261 2.29 8.99 4.16
N GLY A 262 1.37 8.97 5.11
CA GLY A 262 0.06 9.61 4.91
C GLY A 262 -0.77 8.95 3.80
N LYS A 263 -0.54 7.66 3.51
CA LYS A 263 -1.10 6.91 2.38
C LYS A 263 -2.15 5.90 2.85
N ASP A 264 -1.74 4.74 3.38
CA ASP A 264 -2.61 3.59 3.59
C ASP A 264 -3.52 3.74 4.83
N ARG A 265 -2.97 3.73 6.05
CA ARG A 265 -3.74 3.94 7.28
C ARG A 265 -4.46 5.28 7.28
N THR A 266 -3.75 6.33 6.87
CA THR A 266 -4.33 7.67 6.69
C THR A 266 -5.41 7.67 5.62
N GLY A 267 -5.22 6.92 4.53
CA GLY A 267 -6.21 6.77 3.46
C GLY A 267 -7.52 6.23 3.99
N PHE A 268 -7.50 5.13 4.75
CA PHE A 268 -8.70 4.55 5.34
C PHE A 268 -9.39 5.49 6.35
N ALA A 269 -8.61 6.11 7.24
CA ALA A 269 -9.15 7.05 8.22
C ALA A 269 -9.79 8.28 7.56
N ILE A 270 -9.13 8.89 6.58
CA ILE A 270 -9.66 10.05 5.86
C ILE A 270 -10.88 9.68 5.02
N MET A 271 -10.84 8.57 4.27
CA MET A 271 -12.00 8.03 3.55
C MET A 271 -13.23 7.93 4.45
N THR A 272 -13.06 7.39 5.68
CA THR A 272 -14.16 7.27 6.65
C THR A 272 -14.69 8.64 7.09
N LEU A 273 -13.80 9.62 7.33
CA LEU A 273 -14.20 11.00 7.69
C LEU A 273 -14.88 11.73 6.52
N GLU A 274 -14.40 11.54 5.30
CA GLU A 274 -15.01 12.09 4.08
C GLU A 274 -16.42 11.52 3.84
N ALA A 275 -16.58 10.20 4.03
CA ALA A 275 -17.88 9.56 3.98
C ALA A 275 -18.84 10.13 5.04
N LEU A 276 -18.39 10.32 6.30
CA LEU A 276 -19.18 10.98 7.35
C LEU A 276 -19.62 12.40 6.96
N MET A 277 -18.79 13.11 6.20
CA MET A 277 -19.13 14.46 5.70
C MET A 277 -20.06 14.42 4.47
N GLY A 278 -20.41 13.25 3.97
CA GLY A 278 -21.28 13.06 2.80
C GLY A 278 -20.59 13.34 1.47
N TRP A 279 -19.28 13.13 1.38
CA TRP A 279 -18.56 13.21 0.10
C TRP A 279 -19.00 12.09 -0.83
N SER A 280 -19.00 12.37 -2.13
CA SER A 280 -19.25 11.33 -3.13
C SER A 280 -18.03 10.40 -3.26
N GLU A 281 -18.27 9.20 -3.76
CA GLU A 281 -17.21 8.22 -4.03
C GLU A 281 -16.09 8.83 -4.90
N GLU A 282 -16.45 9.59 -5.96
CA GLU A 282 -15.46 10.21 -6.82
C GLU A 282 -14.59 11.24 -6.09
N GLN A 283 -15.15 11.97 -5.12
CA GLN A 283 -14.40 12.94 -4.32
C GLN A 283 -13.42 12.21 -3.38
N ILE A 284 -13.86 11.15 -2.72
CA ILE A 284 -13.06 10.31 -1.84
C ILE A 284 -11.90 9.66 -2.60
N VAL A 285 -12.20 9.04 -3.75
CA VAL A 285 -11.21 8.43 -4.64
C VAL A 285 -10.19 9.47 -5.10
N ALA A 286 -10.63 10.67 -5.50
CA ALA A 286 -9.74 11.72 -5.98
C ALA A 286 -8.78 12.21 -4.88
N ASP A 287 -9.24 12.37 -3.62
CA ASP A 287 -8.34 12.71 -2.51
C ASP A 287 -7.35 11.59 -2.22
N TYR A 288 -7.81 10.35 -2.13
CA TYR A 288 -6.92 9.22 -1.88
C TYR A 288 -5.83 9.12 -2.95
N MET A 289 -6.22 9.12 -4.23
CA MET A 289 -5.31 9.00 -5.38
C MET A 289 -4.37 10.20 -5.53
N LYS A 290 -4.68 11.35 -4.93
CA LYS A 290 -3.76 12.49 -4.87
C LYS A 290 -2.43 12.15 -4.21
N THR A 291 -2.41 11.19 -3.28
CA THR A 291 -1.16 10.68 -2.70
C THR A 291 -0.26 10.03 -3.74
N TYR A 292 -0.83 9.30 -4.69
CA TYR A 292 -0.08 8.66 -5.77
C TYR A 292 0.43 9.66 -6.79
N SER A 293 -0.32 10.72 -7.09
CA SER A 293 0.19 11.85 -7.86
C SER A 293 1.36 12.54 -7.15
N ASN A 294 1.22 12.82 -5.85
CA ASN A 294 2.24 13.52 -5.06
C ASN A 294 3.55 12.74 -4.95
N PHE A 295 3.50 11.44 -4.66
CA PHE A 295 4.70 10.63 -4.42
C PHE A 295 5.32 10.08 -5.72
N TYR A 296 4.48 9.66 -6.67
CA TYR A 296 4.92 8.83 -7.80
C TYR A 296 4.64 9.45 -9.16
N GLY A 297 4.00 10.64 -9.20
CA GLY A 297 3.60 11.27 -10.47
C GLY A 297 2.58 10.47 -11.27
N ILE A 298 1.77 9.63 -10.59
CA ILE A 298 0.74 8.81 -11.25
C ILE A 298 -0.52 9.66 -11.40
N GLU A 299 -0.85 9.99 -12.63
CA GLU A 299 -1.96 10.88 -12.96
C GLU A 299 -3.18 10.12 -13.50
N PRO A 300 -4.41 10.67 -13.36
CA PRO A 300 -5.64 10.08 -13.88
C PRO A 300 -5.57 9.76 -15.38
N GLY A 301 -6.26 8.68 -15.79
CA GLY A 301 -6.37 8.26 -17.18
C GLY A 301 -5.20 7.39 -17.66
N THR A 302 -4.46 6.79 -16.76
CA THR A 302 -3.47 5.75 -17.04
C THR A 302 -3.93 4.41 -16.46
N ASP A 303 -3.61 3.29 -17.14
CA ASP A 303 -3.95 1.94 -16.67
C ASP A 303 -3.41 1.70 -15.25
N ARG A 304 -2.24 2.27 -14.94
CA ARG A 304 -1.63 2.20 -13.61
C ARG A 304 -2.46 2.93 -12.54
N TYR A 305 -3.02 4.10 -12.86
CA TYR A 305 -3.90 4.83 -11.97
C TYR A 305 -5.17 4.01 -11.68
N ASP A 306 -5.80 3.47 -12.72
CA ASP A 306 -7.04 2.70 -12.60
C ASP A 306 -6.82 1.42 -11.79
N LEU A 307 -5.71 0.71 -12.01
CA LEU A 307 -5.37 -0.50 -11.24
C LEU A 307 -5.11 -0.18 -9.75
N ILE A 308 -4.38 0.91 -9.44
CA ILE A 308 -4.15 1.32 -8.05
C ILE A 308 -5.46 1.70 -7.37
N MET A 309 -6.31 2.43 -8.06
CA MET A 309 -7.64 2.81 -7.58
C MET A 309 -8.45 1.57 -7.22
N GLU A 310 -8.56 0.61 -8.16
CA GLU A 310 -9.29 -0.65 -7.98
C GLU A 310 -8.77 -1.47 -6.79
N LYS A 311 -7.44 -1.61 -6.67
CA LYS A 311 -6.79 -2.49 -5.68
C LYS A 311 -6.61 -1.87 -4.30
N ASN A 312 -6.84 -0.59 -4.14
CA ASN A 312 -6.69 0.09 -2.85
C ASN A 312 -7.99 0.75 -2.40
N ILE A 313 -8.29 1.97 -2.90
CA ILE A 313 -9.41 2.76 -2.34
C ILE A 313 -10.78 2.11 -2.58
N GLU A 314 -11.02 1.49 -3.74
CA GLU A 314 -12.28 0.81 -3.98
C GLU A 314 -12.43 -0.45 -3.10
N GLU A 315 -11.34 -1.16 -2.80
CA GLU A 315 -11.39 -2.27 -1.83
C GLU A 315 -11.69 -1.78 -0.41
N MET A 316 -11.13 -0.64 0.00
CA MET A 316 -11.43 -0.02 1.30
C MET A 316 -12.90 0.41 1.40
N LEU A 317 -13.44 1.02 0.35
CA LEU A 317 -14.85 1.40 0.27
C LEU A 317 -15.76 0.16 0.34
N ARG A 318 -15.50 -0.85 -0.49
CA ARG A 318 -16.24 -2.13 -0.45
C ARG A 318 -16.19 -2.79 0.92
N TYR A 319 -15.05 -2.75 1.61
CA TYR A 319 -14.94 -3.29 2.97
C TYR A 319 -15.84 -2.53 3.96
N MET A 320 -15.86 -1.20 3.91
CA MET A 320 -16.72 -0.39 4.77
C MET A 320 -18.21 -0.63 4.48
N GLU A 321 -18.59 -0.78 3.21
CA GLU A 321 -19.96 -1.05 2.78
C GLU A 321 -20.43 -2.48 3.10
N ALA A 322 -19.55 -3.48 2.95
CA ALA A 322 -19.90 -4.89 3.16
C ALA A 322 -20.33 -5.20 4.59
N LEU A 323 -19.88 -4.41 5.57
CA LEU A 323 -20.33 -4.50 6.97
C LEU A 323 -21.80 -4.06 7.15
N GLN A 324 -22.41 -3.45 6.10
CA GLN A 324 -23.80 -3.01 6.08
C GLN A 324 -24.76 -3.94 5.31
N ALA A 325 -24.24 -5.01 4.68
CA ALA A 325 -25.00 -5.87 3.76
C ALA A 325 -26.21 -6.61 4.39
N ASP A 326 -26.45 -6.47 5.69
CA ASP A 326 -27.61 -7.02 6.37
C ASP A 326 -28.84 -6.07 6.37
N THR A 327 -28.72 -4.88 5.81
CA THR A 327 -29.84 -3.94 5.62
C THR A 327 -30.30 -3.92 4.18
N SER A 328 -31.48 -4.41 3.92
CA SER A 328 -32.13 -4.65 2.61
C SER A 328 -32.47 -3.39 1.80
N THR A 329 -31.61 -2.40 1.68
CA THR A 329 -31.80 -1.19 0.87
C THR A 329 -30.74 -1.11 -0.22
N SER A 330 -31.18 -0.98 -1.45
CA SER A 330 -30.44 -1.19 -2.70
C SER A 330 -29.50 -0.03 -3.14
N GLU A 331 -29.16 0.89 -2.28
CA GLU A 331 -28.12 1.93 -2.43
C GLU A 331 -27.82 2.45 -1.02
N THR A 332 -26.77 1.92 -0.38
CA THR A 332 -26.33 2.43 0.91
C THR A 332 -25.53 3.71 0.63
N ASP A 333 -26.00 4.84 1.14
CA ASP A 333 -25.26 6.09 1.17
C ASP A 333 -23.97 5.88 2.00
N LEU A 334 -22.80 6.25 1.47
CA LEU A 334 -21.50 6.10 2.11
C LEU A 334 -21.46 6.73 3.51
N LYS A 335 -22.17 7.82 3.72
CA LYS A 335 -22.30 8.44 5.05
C LYS A 335 -22.98 7.49 6.04
N THR A 336 -24.08 6.89 5.65
CA THR A 336 -24.81 5.92 6.49
C THR A 336 -23.93 4.71 6.79
N ALA A 337 -23.17 4.22 5.81
CA ALA A 337 -22.23 3.12 6.00
C ALA A 337 -21.11 3.46 7.01
N ALA A 338 -20.49 4.64 6.88
CA ALA A 338 -19.45 5.09 7.80
C ALA A 338 -19.97 5.30 9.23
N GLU A 339 -21.15 5.91 9.38
CA GLU A 339 -21.79 6.07 10.70
C GLU A 339 -22.07 4.73 11.38
N ALA A 340 -22.64 3.77 10.63
CA ALA A 340 -22.94 2.45 11.17
C ALA A 340 -21.67 1.68 11.48
N PHE A 341 -20.66 1.71 10.60
CA PHE A 341 -19.36 1.12 10.83
C PHE A 341 -18.74 1.56 12.16
N LEU A 342 -18.74 2.86 12.43
CA LEU A 342 -18.17 3.40 13.68
C LEU A 342 -19.01 3.03 14.91
N ARG A 343 -20.35 3.09 14.82
CA ARG A 343 -21.24 2.71 15.92
C ARG A 343 -21.11 1.22 16.29
N GLU A 344 -21.12 0.34 15.32
CA GLU A 344 -21.01 -1.11 15.52
C GLU A 344 -19.67 -1.50 16.13
N ASN A 345 -18.64 -0.70 15.87
CA ASN A 345 -17.32 -0.89 16.46
C ASN A 345 -17.06 -0.08 17.73
N GLY A 346 -18.13 0.48 18.34
CA GLY A 346 -18.10 1.00 19.71
C GLY A 346 -17.92 2.52 19.84
N MET A 347 -17.97 3.29 18.74
CA MET A 347 -17.97 4.75 18.87
C MET A 347 -19.28 5.25 19.46
N ALA A 348 -19.19 6.03 20.54
CA ALA A 348 -20.35 6.60 21.20
C ALA A 348 -21.06 7.63 20.29
N GLU A 349 -22.39 7.62 20.28
CA GLU A 349 -23.22 8.52 19.46
C GLU A 349 -22.90 10.00 19.68
N GLU A 350 -22.63 10.39 20.91
CA GLU A 350 -22.27 11.78 21.25
C GLU A 350 -20.89 12.16 20.70
N ALA A 351 -19.93 11.23 20.66
CA ALA A 351 -18.61 11.46 20.09
C ALA A 351 -18.70 11.60 18.57
N LEU A 352 -19.49 10.73 17.92
CA LEU A 352 -19.73 10.79 16.48
C LEU A 352 -20.35 12.14 16.08
N LYS A 353 -21.44 12.55 16.75
CA LYS A 353 -22.08 13.84 16.48
C LYS A 353 -21.17 15.05 16.71
N ARG A 354 -20.31 15.01 17.76
CA ARG A 354 -19.34 16.08 17.98
C ARG A 354 -18.32 16.16 16.85
N LEU A 355 -17.82 15.00 16.40
CA LEU A 355 -16.86 14.92 15.31
C LEU A 355 -17.45 15.48 14.01
N GLU A 356 -18.65 15.03 13.63
CA GLU A 356 -19.39 15.57 12.48
C GLU A 356 -19.59 17.08 12.57
N ALA A 357 -20.01 17.58 13.73
CA ALA A 357 -20.24 19.02 13.92
C ALA A 357 -18.95 19.85 13.77
N LYS A 358 -17.80 19.32 14.18
CA LYS A 358 -16.48 19.98 14.03
C LYS A 358 -16.01 20.00 12.58
N LEU A 359 -16.33 18.95 11.81
CA LEU A 359 -15.92 18.81 10.40
C LEU A 359 -16.91 19.48 9.44
N ALA A 360 -18.17 19.72 9.84
CA ALA A 360 -19.18 20.34 9.00
C ALA A 360 -18.69 21.68 8.43
N SER A 361 -18.85 21.88 7.12
CA SER A 361 -18.65 23.19 6.49
C SER A 361 -19.67 24.21 7.01
N GLU A 362 -19.24 25.44 7.25
CA GLU A 362 -20.17 26.53 7.59
C GLU A 362 -21.09 26.86 6.41
#